data_f876c1157bba7f6b3635bf2255ea8ebb
#
_entry.id   f876c1157bba7f6b3635bf2255ea8ebb
#
_cell.length_a   1.000
_cell.length_b   1.000
_cell.length_c   1.000
_cell.angle_alpha   90.00
_cell.angle_beta   90.00
_cell.angle_gamma   90.00
#
_symmetry.space_group_name_H-M   'P 1'
#
loop_
_entity.id
_entity.type
_entity.pdbx_description
1 polymer ?
#
loop_
_entity_poly.entity_id
_entity_poly.type
_entity_poly.pdbx_seq_one_letter_code
_entity_poly.pdbx_strand_id
1 'polypeptide(L)'
;MQSAQEMTDKPHIIADCDIPFLKGVLEPYADMEYLKGSEISHADALRADALIIRTRTRCDGRLLDGTPVRLIATATIGHDHIDSPYCREHRIEIRTAAGCNARGVLQYVMAALAALARRDGWTPAGRTLGVVGVGSVGSLIAQYGERFGFRVLRCDPPKAKQDPAGDYTELNEMLPQCDIVTCHVALSVNGDYPTKAMADASFFASMKPGAVFVNTSRCVIFVYEDLIEARRSGRLSHAVIDTWNDEPHISRDLLGLASLATPHIAGYTVQGKAAGTAAAVRAVSRHYSMPLDDWYPPQVTPGKPDPSIGWERMSSAMPRYFDIEAETSRLRAHPELFETMRNNYRYRNEFF
;
A
#
# COMPACT_ATOMS: atom_id res chain seq x y z
N MET A 1 51.03 -19.85 9.78
CA MET A 1 49.99 -19.98 10.79
C MET A 1 48.95 -18.90 10.46
N GLN A 2 47.98 -19.25 9.64
CA GLN A 2 46.83 -18.38 9.35
C GLN A 2 45.88 -18.47 10.54
N SER A 3 45.58 -17.31 11.11
CA SER A 3 44.66 -17.13 12.22
C SER A 3 43.31 -17.76 11.90
N ALA A 4 42.84 -18.60 12.82
CA ALA A 4 41.42 -19.00 12.86
C ALA A 4 40.57 -17.71 12.90
N GLN A 5 39.94 -17.40 11.79
CA GLN A 5 38.94 -16.32 11.69
C GLN A 5 37.79 -16.78 12.57
N GLU A 6 37.46 -16.01 13.61
CA GLU A 6 36.31 -16.23 14.45
C GLU A 6 35.10 -16.51 13.54
N MET A 7 34.58 -17.75 13.62
CA MET A 7 33.27 -18.07 13.12
C MET A 7 32.28 -17.29 14.00
N THR A 8 31.98 -16.04 13.62
CA THR A 8 30.81 -15.36 14.16
C THR A 8 29.63 -16.24 13.85
N ASP A 9 28.91 -16.70 14.86
CA ASP A 9 27.67 -17.45 14.67
C ASP A 9 26.75 -16.67 13.72
N LYS A 10 26.32 -17.34 12.65
CA LYS A 10 25.39 -16.74 11.70
C LYS A 10 24.11 -16.34 12.45
N PRO A 11 23.56 -15.14 12.20
CA PRO A 11 22.30 -14.77 12.83
C PRO A 11 21.20 -15.74 12.42
N HIS A 12 20.38 -16.16 13.39
CA HIS A 12 19.18 -16.96 13.12
C HIS A 12 18.01 -16.03 12.74
N ILE A 13 17.47 -16.20 11.54
CA ILE A 13 16.45 -15.33 10.99
C ILE A 13 15.21 -16.12 10.62
N ILE A 14 14.06 -15.75 11.19
CA ILE A 14 12.76 -16.32 10.83
C ILE A 14 12.09 -15.43 9.81
N ALA A 15 11.67 -16.03 8.69
CA ALA A 15 11.04 -15.31 7.58
C ALA A 15 9.65 -15.87 7.25
N ASP A 16 8.71 -14.99 6.90
CA ASP A 16 7.42 -15.38 6.31
C ASP A 16 7.67 -16.06 4.95
N CYS A 17 7.30 -17.36 4.85
CA CYS A 17 7.57 -18.21 3.70
C CYS A 17 6.88 -17.76 2.40
N ASP A 18 5.87 -16.89 2.50
CA ASP A 18 5.16 -16.34 1.35
C ASP A 18 5.78 -15.02 0.81
N ILE A 19 6.95 -14.59 1.33
CA ILE A 19 7.67 -13.46 0.75
C ILE A 19 8.31 -13.93 -0.57
N PRO A 20 7.86 -13.40 -1.73
CA PRO A 20 8.40 -13.84 -3.00
C PRO A 20 9.86 -13.43 -3.16
N PHE A 21 10.64 -14.20 -3.92
CA PHE A 21 12.05 -13.93 -4.25
C PHE A 21 13.04 -13.97 -3.07
N LEU A 22 12.61 -14.30 -1.85
CA LEU A 22 13.49 -14.27 -0.67
C LEU A 22 14.34 -15.52 -0.53
N LYS A 23 13.74 -16.71 -0.76
CA LYS A 23 14.41 -18.00 -0.53
C LYS A 23 15.65 -18.16 -1.38
N GLY A 24 16.76 -18.58 -0.75
CA GLY A 24 18.05 -18.77 -1.40
C GLY A 24 18.96 -17.53 -1.39
N VAL A 25 18.50 -16.40 -0.80
CA VAL A 25 19.24 -15.12 -0.83
C VAL A 25 20.11 -14.92 0.40
N LEU A 26 19.57 -15.14 1.59
CA LEU A 26 20.24 -14.90 2.87
C LEU A 26 20.92 -16.15 3.44
N GLU A 27 20.60 -17.33 2.98
CA GLU A 27 21.16 -18.61 3.47
C GLU A 27 22.69 -18.72 3.44
N PRO A 28 23.42 -18.07 2.50
CA PRO A 28 24.88 -18.02 2.59
C PRO A 28 25.40 -17.30 3.83
N TYR A 29 24.62 -16.38 4.40
CA TYR A 29 25.02 -15.42 5.42
C TYR A 29 24.31 -15.60 6.76
N ALA A 30 23.14 -16.24 6.79
CA ALA A 30 22.31 -16.42 7.97
C ALA A 30 21.77 -17.85 8.05
N ASP A 31 21.39 -18.29 9.25
CA ASP A 31 20.59 -19.48 9.46
C ASP A 31 19.11 -19.11 9.27
N MET A 32 18.51 -19.61 8.18
CA MET A 32 17.18 -19.18 7.75
C MET A 32 16.13 -20.22 8.07
N GLU A 33 15.08 -19.80 8.78
CA GLU A 33 13.86 -20.58 8.97
C GLU A 33 12.66 -19.91 8.30
N TYR A 34 11.84 -20.69 7.58
CA TYR A 34 10.67 -20.17 6.86
C TYR A 34 9.40 -20.75 7.45
N LEU A 35 8.53 -19.86 7.97
CA LEU A 35 7.24 -20.19 8.56
C LEU A 35 6.15 -19.38 7.87
N LYS A 36 4.90 -19.82 7.96
CA LYS A 36 3.78 -18.97 7.55
C LYS A 36 3.68 -17.79 8.51
N GLY A 37 3.55 -16.57 7.96
CA GLY A 37 3.54 -15.35 8.76
C GLY A 37 2.48 -15.32 9.87
N SER A 38 1.34 -16.02 9.69
CA SER A 38 0.29 -16.18 10.72
C SER A 38 0.62 -17.22 11.78
N GLU A 39 1.64 -18.06 11.58
CA GLU A 39 2.02 -19.15 12.46
C GLU A 39 3.28 -18.84 13.26
N ILE A 40 4.00 -17.74 12.98
CA ILE A 40 5.18 -17.30 13.75
C ILE A 40 4.74 -17.01 15.19
N SER A 41 5.24 -17.82 16.10
CA SER A 41 4.90 -17.81 17.53
C SER A 41 5.99 -17.17 18.40
N HIS A 42 5.66 -16.89 19.66
CA HIS A 42 6.64 -16.44 20.65
C HIS A 42 7.78 -17.47 20.85
N ALA A 43 7.47 -18.77 20.84
CA ALA A 43 8.48 -19.82 20.93
C ALA A 43 9.47 -19.79 19.75
N ASP A 44 9.00 -19.39 18.58
CA ASP A 44 9.86 -19.16 17.42
C ASP A 44 10.73 -17.92 17.61
N ALA A 45 10.14 -16.81 18.05
CA ALA A 45 10.85 -15.57 18.28
C ALA A 45 11.93 -15.65 19.38
N LEU A 46 11.78 -16.55 20.37
CA LEU A 46 12.79 -16.78 21.41
C LEU A 46 14.13 -17.31 20.87
N ARG A 47 14.17 -17.85 19.67
CA ARG A 47 15.40 -18.33 19.03
C ARG A 47 15.86 -17.49 17.84
N ALA A 48 15.15 -16.40 17.51
CA ALA A 48 15.42 -15.58 16.36
C ALA A 48 16.15 -14.28 16.73
N ASP A 49 17.21 -13.93 16.01
CA ASP A 49 17.90 -12.63 16.10
C ASP A 49 17.17 -11.55 15.29
N ALA A 50 16.49 -11.95 14.20
CA ALA A 50 15.68 -11.06 13.37
C ALA A 50 14.45 -11.76 12.79
N LEU A 51 13.45 -10.95 12.45
CA LEU A 51 12.24 -11.38 11.76
C LEU A 51 12.11 -10.67 10.40
N ILE A 52 11.81 -11.44 9.33
CA ILE A 52 11.43 -10.89 8.03
C ILE A 52 9.97 -11.23 7.77
N ILE A 53 9.10 -10.23 7.82
CA ILE A 53 7.66 -10.44 7.90
C ILE A 53 6.86 -9.71 6.81
N ARG A 54 5.58 -10.04 6.75
CA ARG A 54 4.53 -9.28 6.10
C ARG A 54 3.42 -8.95 7.11
N THR A 55 2.30 -8.41 6.64
CA THR A 55 1.17 -7.96 7.47
C THR A 55 0.45 -9.05 8.28
N ARG A 56 0.78 -10.34 8.08
CA ARG A 56 0.14 -11.47 8.78
C ARG A 56 0.75 -11.78 10.14
N THR A 57 1.95 -11.28 10.42
CA THR A 57 2.65 -11.48 11.70
C THR A 57 2.43 -10.26 12.57
N ARG A 58 1.68 -10.40 13.64
CA ARG A 58 1.51 -9.32 14.62
C ARG A 58 2.71 -9.30 15.55
N CYS A 59 3.45 -8.19 15.55
CA CYS A 59 4.63 -7.98 16.40
C CYS A 59 4.28 -7.02 17.54
N ASP A 60 3.91 -7.58 18.66
CA ASP A 60 3.66 -6.87 19.93
C ASP A 60 4.39 -7.59 21.07
N GLY A 61 4.19 -7.14 22.33
CA GLY A 61 4.80 -7.76 23.49
C GLY A 61 4.52 -9.27 23.64
N ARG A 62 3.37 -9.77 23.12
CA ARG A 62 3.07 -11.22 23.18
C ARG A 62 4.02 -12.05 22.32
N LEU A 63 4.47 -11.50 21.19
CA LEU A 63 5.45 -12.15 20.32
C LEU A 63 6.88 -11.89 20.78
N LEU A 64 7.19 -10.68 21.25
CA LEU A 64 8.57 -10.18 21.33
C LEU A 64 9.15 -10.13 22.75
N ASP A 65 8.33 -10.28 23.80
CA ASP A 65 8.80 -10.13 25.18
C ASP A 65 9.88 -11.18 25.53
N GLY A 66 11.00 -10.74 26.11
CA GLY A 66 12.12 -11.61 26.48
C GLY A 66 12.87 -12.26 25.31
N THR A 67 12.58 -11.91 24.04
CA THR A 67 13.26 -12.50 22.87
C THR A 67 14.60 -11.81 22.57
N PRO A 68 15.52 -12.49 21.85
CA PRO A 68 16.76 -11.88 21.37
C PRO A 68 16.57 -11.01 20.12
N VAL A 69 15.36 -10.92 19.56
CA VAL A 69 15.08 -10.16 18.32
C VAL A 69 15.57 -8.72 18.44
N ARG A 70 16.37 -8.27 17.47
CA ARG A 70 16.90 -6.90 17.37
C ARG A 70 16.46 -6.18 16.10
N LEU A 71 15.97 -6.92 15.09
CA LEU A 71 15.50 -6.34 13.82
C LEU A 71 14.19 -6.99 13.39
N ILE A 72 13.23 -6.15 13.01
CA ILE A 72 12.05 -6.55 12.26
C ILE A 72 12.11 -5.86 10.91
N ALA A 73 12.34 -6.63 9.85
CA ALA A 73 12.27 -6.16 8.46
C ALA A 73 10.95 -6.58 7.83
N THR A 74 10.08 -5.63 7.49
CA THR A 74 8.83 -5.98 6.81
C THR A 74 8.90 -5.69 5.30
N ALA A 75 8.58 -6.71 4.48
CA ALA A 75 8.50 -6.60 3.03
C ALA A 75 7.23 -5.84 2.56
N THR A 76 6.66 -5.00 3.44
CA THR A 76 5.45 -4.20 3.20
C THR A 76 5.66 -2.74 3.60
N ILE A 77 4.81 -1.84 3.10
CA ILE A 77 4.88 -0.40 3.43
C ILE A 77 4.27 -0.16 4.81
N GLY A 78 3.00 -0.56 4.98
CA GLY A 78 2.28 -0.38 6.23
C GLY A 78 2.82 -1.33 7.30
N HIS A 79 2.91 -0.82 8.52
CA HIS A 79 3.42 -1.55 9.69
C HIS A 79 2.46 -1.46 10.89
N ASP A 80 1.17 -1.30 10.60
CA ASP A 80 0.11 -1.24 11.62
C ASP A 80 0.02 -2.51 12.48
N HIS A 81 0.60 -3.61 12.02
CA HIS A 81 0.75 -4.90 12.70
C HIS A 81 1.96 -4.97 13.63
N ILE A 82 2.80 -3.92 13.68
CA ILE A 82 3.98 -3.82 14.53
C ILE A 82 3.74 -2.76 15.60
N ASP A 83 3.86 -3.13 16.86
CA ASP A 83 3.80 -2.21 17.99
C ASP A 83 5.11 -1.38 18.04
N SER A 84 5.11 -0.26 17.32
CA SER A 84 6.28 0.61 17.21
C SER A 84 6.70 1.25 18.55
N PRO A 85 5.81 1.66 19.47
CA PRO A 85 6.17 2.06 20.82
C PRO A 85 6.92 0.97 21.58
N TYR A 86 6.37 -0.24 21.62
CA TYR A 86 6.99 -1.40 22.26
C TYR A 86 8.40 -1.68 21.69
N CYS A 87 8.52 -1.75 20.36
CA CYS A 87 9.80 -2.01 19.71
C CYS A 87 10.85 -0.94 20.04
N ARG A 88 10.46 0.33 20.12
CA ARG A 88 11.36 1.42 20.50
C ARG A 88 11.85 1.28 21.94
N GLU A 89 10.97 0.97 22.87
CA GLU A 89 11.29 0.74 24.27
C GLU A 89 12.29 -0.41 24.45
N HIS A 90 12.10 -1.49 23.67
CA HIS A 90 12.94 -2.71 23.73
C HIS A 90 14.14 -2.68 22.75
N ARG A 91 14.42 -1.53 22.10
CA ARG A 91 15.53 -1.35 21.17
C ARG A 91 15.50 -2.33 19.99
N ILE A 92 14.32 -2.68 19.53
CA ILE A 92 14.09 -3.48 18.33
C ILE A 92 13.98 -2.53 17.14
N GLU A 93 14.86 -2.67 16.17
CA GLU A 93 14.87 -1.88 14.96
C GLU A 93 13.74 -2.32 14.04
N ILE A 94 12.96 -1.37 13.49
CA ILE A 94 11.93 -1.63 12.49
C ILE A 94 12.39 -1.05 11.16
N ARG A 95 12.39 -1.88 10.11
CA ARG A 95 12.65 -1.48 8.73
C ARG A 95 11.47 -1.87 7.83
N THR A 96 10.93 -0.90 7.16
CA THR A 96 9.78 -1.07 6.25
C THR A 96 10.21 -0.91 4.79
N ALA A 97 9.44 -1.49 3.87
CA ALA A 97 9.65 -1.33 2.45
C ALA A 97 8.92 -0.07 1.93
N ALA A 98 9.21 1.09 2.51
CA ALA A 98 8.55 2.35 2.17
C ALA A 98 8.60 2.62 0.65
N GLY A 99 7.44 2.88 0.05
CA GLY A 99 7.31 3.21 -1.37
C GLY A 99 7.42 2.03 -2.34
N CYS A 100 7.69 0.80 -1.88
CA CYS A 100 7.96 -0.35 -2.75
C CYS A 100 6.87 -0.63 -3.79
N ASN A 101 5.61 -0.40 -3.47
CA ASN A 101 4.46 -0.64 -4.35
C ASN A 101 3.78 0.63 -4.87
N ALA A 102 4.39 1.80 -4.67
CA ALA A 102 3.73 3.09 -4.98
C ALA A 102 3.33 3.19 -6.46
N ARG A 103 4.14 2.67 -7.38
CA ARG A 103 3.81 2.63 -8.81
C ARG A 103 2.67 1.66 -9.11
N GLY A 104 2.60 0.52 -8.42
CA GLY A 104 1.47 -0.40 -8.52
C GLY A 104 0.16 0.27 -8.14
N VAL A 105 0.13 1.05 -7.05
CA VAL A 105 -1.05 1.82 -6.62
C VAL A 105 -1.35 2.96 -7.58
N LEU A 106 -0.34 3.70 -8.07
CA LEU A 106 -0.53 4.69 -9.12
C LEU A 106 -1.28 4.10 -10.31
N GLN A 107 -0.80 2.97 -10.83
CA GLN A 107 -1.41 2.34 -12.00
C GLN A 107 -2.80 1.80 -11.73
N TYR A 108 -3.06 1.31 -10.52
CA TYR A 108 -4.40 0.94 -10.09
C TYR A 108 -5.37 2.13 -10.14
N VAL A 109 -4.99 3.25 -9.53
CA VAL A 109 -5.84 4.46 -9.52
C VAL A 109 -6.07 4.95 -10.94
N MET A 110 -5.04 5.01 -11.77
CA MET A 110 -5.18 5.44 -13.16
C MET A 110 -6.01 4.47 -14.01
N ALA A 111 -5.93 3.15 -13.75
CA ALA A 111 -6.81 2.15 -14.37
C ALA A 111 -8.29 2.38 -13.98
N ALA A 112 -8.54 2.66 -12.70
CA ALA A 112 -9.88 2.97 -12.22
C ALA A 112 -10.43 4.24 -12.87
N LEU A 113 -9.66 5.32 -12.90
CA LEU A 113 -10.07 6.58 -13.54
C LEU A 113 -10.29 6.41 -15.05
N ALA A 114 -9.45 5.62 -15.73
CA ALA A 114 -9.60 5.32 -17.15
C ALA A 114 -10.88 4.50 -17.43
N ALA A 115 -11.22 3.53 -16.57
CA ALA A 115 -12.45 2.75 -16.68
C ALA A 115 -13.69 3.64 -16.51
N LEU A 116 -13.71 4.50 -15.47
CA LEU A 116 -14.79 5.46 -15.24
C LEU A 116 -14.90 6.48 -16.37
N ALA A 117 -13.76 6.99 -16.86
CA ALA A 117 -13.73 7.93 -18.00
C ALA A 117 -14.33 7.34 -19.27
N ARG A 118 -14.02 6.09 -19.59
CA ARG A 118 -14.64 5.39 -20.74
C ARG A 118 -16.14 5.19 -20.55
N ARG A 119 -16.56 4.79 -19.34
CA ARG A 119 -17.98 4.55 -19.05
C ARG A 119 -18.82 5.81 -19.14
N ASP A 120 -18.32 6.93 -18.61
CA ASP A 120 -19.09 8.17 -18.47
C ASP A 120 -18.74 9.22 -19.53
N GLY A 121 -17.84 8.90 -20.48
CA GLY A 121 -17.53 9.77 -21.63
C GLY A 121 -16.75 11.04 -21.27
N TRP A 122 -15.80 10.99 -20.31
CA TRP A 122 -15.01 12.16 -19.93
C TRP A 122 -13.50 11.97 -20.10
N THR A 123 -12.77 13.08 -20.11
CA THR A 123 -11.32 13.14 -20.13
C THR A 123 -10.80 13.95 -18.93
N PRO A 124 -9.50 13.89 -18.60
CA PRO A 124 -8.90 14.69 -17.52
C PRO A 124 -9.04 16.21 -17.71
N ALA A 125 -9.08 16.68 -18.95
CA ALA A 125 -9.16 18.11 -19.25
C ALA A 125 -10.40 18.76 -18.60
N GLY A 126 -10.17 19.83 -17.85
CA GLY A 126 -11.21 20.55 -17.12
C GLY A 126 -11.67 19.90 -15.81
N ARG A 127 -11.08 18.75 -15.41
CA ARG A 127 -11.38 18.09 -14.14
C ARG A 127 -10.32 18.32 -13.09
N THR A 128 -10.76 18.43 -11.85
CA THR A 128 -9.90 18.61 -10.68
C THR A 128 -9.76 17.29 -9.92
N LEU A 129 -8.51 16.85 -9.72
CA LEU A 129 -8.13 15.68 -8.94
C LEU A 129 -7.58 16.14 -7.59
N GLY A 130 -8.27 15.82 -6.50
CA GLY A 130 -7.81 16.03 -5.13
C GLY A 130 -7.04 14.81 -4.63
N VAL A 131 -5.81 15.03 -4.18
CA VAL A 131 -4.93 14.00 -3.62
C VAL A 131 -4.75 14.24 -2.13
N VAL A 132 -5.34 13.38 -1.30
CA VAL A 132 -5.23 13.43 0.17
C VAL A 132 -4.14 12.49 0.64
N GLY A 133 -3.09 13.06 1.24
CA GLY A 133 -1.84 12.35 1.57
C GLY A 133 -0.88 12.33 0.38
N VAL A 134 0.20 13.13 0.45
CA VAL A 134 1.18 13.32 -0.62
C VAL A 134 2.51 12.61 -0.27
N GLY A 135 2.39 11.37 0.27
CA GLY A 135 3.51 10.46 0.50
C GLY A 135 4.04 9.83 -0.80
N SER A 136 4.67 8.65 -0.69
CA SER A 136 5.24 7.95 -1.87
C SER A 136 4.22 7.68 -2.97
N VAL A 137 2.98 7.34 -2.62
CA VAL A 137 1.90 7.08 -3.58
C VAL A 137 1.29 8.38 -4.08
N GLY A 138 0.85 9.25 -3.16
CA GLY A 138 0.13 10.47 -3.53
C GLY A 138 0.96 11.43 -4.37
N SER A 139 2.28 11.52 -4.14
CA SER A 139 3.18 12.33 -4.99
C SER A 139 3.21 11.84 -6.44
N LEU A 140 3.25 10.51 -6.65
CA LEU A 140 3.20 9.94 -7.99
C LEU A 140 1.84 10.19 -8.65
N ILE A 141 0.76 10.03 -7.90
CA ILE A 141 -0.60 10.28 -8.42
C ILE A 141 -0.78 11.75 -8.79
N ALA A 142 -0.29 12.68 -7.97
CA ALA A 142 -0.31 14.11 -8.29
C ALA A 142 0.49 14.41 -9.56
N GLN A 143 1.72 13.92 -9.65
CA GLN A 143 2.60 14.11 -10.79
C GLN A 143 2.01 13.57 -12.10
N TYR A 144 1.48 12.35 -12.08
CA TYR A 144 0.87 11.75 -13.27
C TYR A 144 -0.52 12.33 -13.56
N GLY A 145 -1.25 12.75 -12.53
CA GLY A 145 -2.51 13.48 -12.68
C GLY A 145 -2.33 14.76 -13.51
N GLU A 146 -1.35 15.60 -13.15
CA GLU A 146 -0.99 16.81 -13.92
C GLU A 146 -0.59 16.48 -15.34
N ARG A 147 0.26 15.47 -15.51
CA ARG A 147 0.70 15.01 -16.82
C ARG A 147 -0.45 14.57 -17.71
N PHE A 148 -1.45 13.92 -17.14
CA PHE A 148 -2.62 13.47 -17.87
C PHE A 148 -3.64 14.58 -18.16
N GLY A 149 -3.42 15.79 -17.63
CA GLY A 149 -4.22 16.96 -17.89
C GLY A 149 -5.28 17.28 -16.84
N PHE A 150 -5.23 16.66 -15.65
CA PHE A 150 -6.03 17.11 -14.51
C PHE A 150 -5.44 18.39 -13.91
N ARG A 151 -6.30 19.26 -13.40
CA ARG A 151 -5.91 20.20 -12.36
C ARG A 151 -5.77 19.42 -11.06
N VAL A 152 -4.59 19.44 -10.44
CA VAL A 152 -4.34 18.67 -9.22
C VAL A 152 -4.29 19.59 -8.01
N LEU A 153 -5.04 19.24 -6.96
CA LEU A 153 -4.94 19.84 -5.63
C LEU A 153 -4.38 18.81 -4.65
N ARG A 154 -3.46 19.24 -3.80
CA ARG A 154 -2.73 18.40 -2.85
C ARG A 154 -3.11 18.77 -1.42
N CYS A 155 -3.48 17.79 -0.61
CA CYS A 155 -3.75 17.98 0.80
C CYS A 155 -2.87 17.04 1.62
N ASP A 156 -1.92 17.61 2.37
CA ASP A 156 -1.05 16.88 3.32
C ASP A 156 -0.66 17.84 4.44
N PRO A 157 -1.50 18.03 5.48
CA PRO A 157 -1.27 19.01 6.53
C PRO A 157 0.08 18.87 7.26
N PRO A 158 0.58 17.64 7.57
CA PRO A 158 1.92 17.47 8.12
C PRO A 158 3.03 18.03 7.22
N LYS A 159 2.92 17.85 5.90
CA LYS A 159 3.90 18.38 4.94
C LYS A 159 3.75 19.88 4.75
N ALA A 160 2.54 20.39 4.67
CA ALA A 160 2.28 21.83 4.59
C ALA A 160 2.88 22.58 5.80
N LYS A 161 2.82 21.97 6.98
CA LYS A 161 3.48 22.53 8.20
C LYS A 161 5.01 22.54 8.10
N GLN A 162 5.60 21.54 7.43
CA GLN A 162 7.05 21.45 7.22
C GLN A 162 7.55 22.33 6.07
N ASP A 163 6.73 22.51 5.04
CA ASP A 163 7.01 23.32 3.85
C ASP A 163 5.83 24.27 3.56
N PRO A 164 5.74 25.41 4.27
CA PRO A 164 4.66 26.38 4.09
C PRO A 164 4.63 27.05 2.70
N ALA A 165 5.72 26.97 1.94
CA ALA A 165 5.78 27.47 0.55
C ALA A 165 5.37 26.40 -0.48
N GLY A 166 5.14 25.17 -0.03
CA GLY A 166 4.70 24.08 -0.89
C GLY A 166 3.27 24.29 -1.40
N ASP A 167 2.98 23.66 -2.54
CA ASP A 167 1.66 23.72 -3.18
C ASP A 167 0.68 22.74 -2.49
N TYR A 168 0.19 23.14 -1.31
CA TYR A 168 -0.80 22.38 -0.53
C TYR A 168 -2.06 23.20 -0.33
N THR A 169 -3.20 22.52 -0.32
CA THR A 169 -4.55 23.08 -0.12
C THR A 169 -5.16 22.44 1.12
N GLU A 170 -5.79 23.21 1.97
CA GLU A 170 -6.54 22.67 3.12
C GLU A 170 -7.70 21.78 2.66
N LEU A 171 -8.00 20.75 3.44
CA LEU A 171 -8.98 19.72 3.04
C LEU A 171 -10.38 20.32 2.76
N ASN A 172 -10.85 21.22 3.61
CA ASN A 172 -12.14 21.89 3.49
C ASN A 172 -12.24 22.81 2.27
N GLU A 173 -11.11 23.38 1.82
CA GLU A 173 -11.03 24.19 0.60
C GLU A 173 -10.93 23.33 -0.66
N MET A 174 -10.28 22.15 -0.55
CA MET A 174 -10.06 21.24 -1.65
C MET A 174 -11.34 20.48 -2.04
N LEU A 175 -12.07 19.94 -1.07
CA LEU A 175 -13.20 19.03 -1.31
C LEU A 175 -14.28 19.62 -2.24
N PRO A 176 -14.73 20.88 -2.09
CA PRO A 176 -15.75 21.46 -2.97
C PRO A 176 -15.31 21.70 -4.40
N GLN A 177 -13.98 21.68 -4.65
CA GLN A 177 -13.41 21.96 -5.97
C GLN A 177 -13.15 20.68 -6.78
N CYS A 178 -13.08 19.50 -6.13
CA CYS A 178 -12.61 18.28 -6.75
C CYS A 178 -13.72 17.45 -7.39
N ASP A 179 -13.54 17.10 -8.66
CA ASP A 179 -14.37 16.11 -9.36
C ASP A 179 -14.03 14.69 -8.90
N ILE A 180 -12.79 14.48 -8.44
CA ILE A 180 -12.27 13.20 -7.98
C ILE A 180 -11.46 13.47 -6.72
N VAL A 181 -11.68 12.70 -5.65
CA VAL A 181 -10.83 12.70 -4.43
C VAL A 181 -10.26 11.32 -4.22
N THR A 182 -8.94 11.23 -4.08
CA THR A 182 -8.22 9.97 -3.86
C THR A 182 -7.37 10.04 -2.60
N CYS A 183 -7.50 9.02 -1.73
CA CYS A 183 -6.88 9.00 -0.40
C CYS A 183 -5.68 8.05 -0.35
N HIS A 184 -4.51 8.59 0.08
CA HIS A 184 -3.22 7.88 0.18
C HIS A 184 -2.52 8.17 1.51
N VAL A 185 -3.29 8.37 2.55
CA VAL A 185 -2.80 8.63 3.91
C VAL A 185 -2.40 7.34 4.62
N ALA A 186 -1.41 7.44 5.51
CA ALA A 186 -1.18 6.42 6.52
C ALA A 186 -2.27 6.49 7.59
N LEU A 187 -2.54 5.36 8.28
CA LEU A 187 -3.42 5.37 9.44
C LEU A 187 -2.75 6.09 10.60
N SER A 188 -3.43 7.10 11.11
CA SER A 188 -3.11 7.80 12.35
C SER A 188 -4.39 7.91 13.21
N VAL A 189 -4.27 7.52 14.47
CA VAL A 189 -5.40 7.58 15.43
C VAL A 189 -5.28 8.82 16.33
N ASN A 190 -4.06 9.25 16.60
CA ASN A 190 -3.72 10.34 17.51
C ASN A 190 -2.85 11.39 16.81
N GLY A 191 -2.66 12.53 17.45
CA GLY A 191 -1.84 13.65 16.95
C GLY A 191 -2.69 14.78 16.35
N ASP A 192 -2.03 15.76 15.75
CA ASP A 192 -2.68 16.97 15.21
C ASP A 192 -3.58 16.68 14.00
N TYR A 193 -3.28 15.59 13.25
CA TYR A 193 -3.95 15.25 11.99
C TYR A 193 -4.33 13.75 11.96
N PRO A 194 -5.31 13.31 12.76
CA PRO A 194 -5.76 11.92 12.74
C PRO A 194 -6.44 11.61 11.41
N THR A 195 -6.16 10.42 10.89
CA THR A 195 -6.73 9.96 9.62
C THR A 195 -7.79 8.87 9.79
N LYS A 196 -7.90 8.28 10.99
CA LYS A 196 -8.98 7.35 11.31
C LYS A 196 -10.33 8.06 11.22
N ALA A 197 -11.24 7.51 10.45
CA ALA A 197 -12.59 8.06 10.22
C ALA A 197 -12.60 9.54 9.72
N MET A 198 -11.54 9.98 9.04
CA MET A 198 -11.49 11.36 8.54
C MET A 198 -12.48 11.63 7.41
N ALA A 199 -12.83 10.59 6.63
CA ALA A 199 -13.85 10.69 5.60
C ALA A 199 -15.20 10.21 6.16
N ASP A 200 -15.84 11.09 6.88
CA ASP A 200 -17.16 10.95 7.51
C ASP A 200 -18.27 11.60 6.67
N ALA A 201 -19.48 11.70 7.21
CA ALA A 201 -20.62 12.34 6.56
C ALA A 201 -20.33 13.79 6.14
N SER A 202 -19.58 14.54 6.94
CA SER A 202 -19.24 15.94 6.66
C SER A 202 -18.23 16.04 5.51
N PHE A 203 -17.29 15.13 5.44
CA PHE A 203 -16.34 15.01 4.33
C PHE A 203 -17.08 14.76 3.02
N PHE A 204 -17.95 13.74 2.97
CA PHE A 204 -18.73 13.44 1.76
C PHE A 204 -19.72 14.55 1.39
N ALA A 205 -20.34 15.19 2.37
CA ALA A 205 -21.22 16.35 2.14
C ALA A 205 -20.45 17.56 1.60
N SER A 206 -19.17 17.71 1.92
CA SER A 206 -18.32 18.81 1.41
C SER A 206 -17.77 18.55 0.01
N MET A 207 -17.73 17.29 -0.46
CA MET A 207 -17.29 16.98 -1.81
C MET A 207 -18.25 17.60 -2.84
N LYS A 208 -17.76 17.88 -4.04
CA LYS A 208 -18.57 18.33 -5.16
C LYS A 208 -19.70 17.32 -5.47
N PRO A 209 -20.95 17.75 -5.70
CA PRO A 209 -22.03 16.83 -6.10
C PRO A 209 -21.64 16.03 -7.35
N GLY A 210 -21.83 14.72 -7.29
CA GLY A 210 -21.43 13.81 -8.37
C GLY A 210 -19.93 13.51 -8.44
N ALA A 211 -19.14 13.87 -7.41
CA ALA A 211 -17.72 13.54 -7.36
C ALA A 211 -17.47 12.03 -7.25
N VAL A 212 -16.24 11.65 -7.58
CA VAL A 212 -15.70 10.29 -7.44
C VAL A 212 -14.85 10.21 -6.17
N PHE A 213 -15.08 9.18 -5.35
CA PHE A 213 -14.21 8.85 -4.20
C PHE A 213 -13.40 7.61 -4.48
N VAL A 214 -12.08 7.67 -4.23
CA VAL A 214 -11.13 6.55 -4.43
C VAL A 214 -10.38 6.30 -3.14
N ASN A 215 -10.43 5.06 -2.62
CA ASN A 215 -9.63 4.65 -1.48
C ASN A 215 -8.84 3.37 -1.74
N THR A 216 -7.52 3.51 -1.71
CA THR A 216 -6.53 2.43 -1.82
C THR A 216 -5.55 2.43 -0.63
N SER A 217 -5.84 3.18 0.43
CA SER A 217 -4.96 3.31 1.59
C SER A 217 -5.35 2.34 2.72
N ARG A 218 -6.24 2.75 3.60
CA ARG A 218 -6.79 1.91 4.68
C ARG A 218 -8.31 2.05 4.73
N CYS A 219 -9.01 0.97 5.02
CA CYS A 219 -10.46 0.97 5.17
C CYS A 219 -10.94 1.90 6.29
N VAL A 220 -10.24 1.93 7.40
CA VAL A 220 -10.62 2.69 8.60
C VAL A 220 -10.46 4.21 8.48
N ILE A 221 -10.00 4.73 7.33
CA ILE A 221 -9.96 6.18 7.10
C ILE A 221 -11.33 6.76 6.74
N PHE A 222 -12.27 5.95 6.30
CA PHE A 222 -13.63 6.39 6.03
C PHE A 222 -14.66 5.69 6.93
N VAL A 223 -15.78 6.37 7.16
CA VAL A 223 -16.93 5.81 7.86
C VAL A 223 -17.80 5.07 6.85
N TYR A 224 -18.06 3.81 7.11
CA TYR A 224 -18.70 2.88 6.16
C TYR A 224 -20.11 3.29 5.81
N GLU A 225 -20.89 3.61 6.83
CA GLU A 225 -22.30 4.00 6.74
C GLU A 225 -22.45 5.32 5.97
N ASP A 226 -21.51 6.26 6.20
CA ASP A 226 -21.51 7.57 5.56
C ASP A 226 -21.18 7.47 4.06
N LEU A 227 -20.25 6.59 3.69
CA LEU A 227 -19.94 6.31 2.28
C LEU A 227 -21.12 5.64 1.57
N ILE A 228 -21.79 4.67 2.24
CA ILE A 228 -22.98 3.99 1.72
C ILE A 228 -24.08 5.03 1.47
N GLU A 229 -24.35 5.92 2.43
CA GLU A 229 -25.35 6.97 2.28
C GLU A 229 -24.98 7.96 1.17
N ALA A 230 -23.74 8.40 1.09
CA ALA A 230 -23.27 9.29 0.03
C ALA A 230 -23.41 8.67 -1.38
N ARG A 231 -23.31 7.35 -1.49
CA ARG A 231 -23.56 6.62 -2.74
C ARG A 231 -25.04 6.45 -3.03
N ARG A 232 -25.87 6.14 -2.02
CA ARG A 232 -27.33 5.95 -2.17
C ARG A 232 -28.06 7.24 -2.50
N SER A 233 -27.67 8.32 -1.86
CA SER A 233 -28.26 9.66 -2.12
C SER A 233 -27.82 10.26 -3.46
N GLY A 234 -26.87 9.67 -4.17
CA GLY A 234 -26.29 10.24 -5.40
C GLY A 234 -25.33 11.40 -5.15
N ARG A 235 -24.96 11.67 -3.90
CA ARG A 235 -23.94 12.68 -3.57
C ARG A 235 -22.60 12.36 -4.25
N LEU A 236 -22.21 11.09 -4.26
CA LEU A 236 -21.08 10.57 -5.04
C LEU A 236 -21.59 9.81 -6.27
N SER A 237 -21.04 10.13 -7.44
CA SER A 237 -21.32 9.36 -8.67
C SER A 237 -20.66 7.99 -8.63
N HIS A 238 -19.45 7.89 -8.06
CA HIS A 238 -18.68 6.68 -7.99
C HIS A 238 -17.88 6.54 -6.69
N ALA A 239 -17.70 5.28 -6.27
CA ALA A 239 -16.72 4.89 -5.25
C ALA A 239 -15.83 3.77 -5.80
N VAL A 240 -14.52 3.89 -5.62
CA VAL A 240 -13.49 2.89 -5.97
C VAL A 240 -12.83 2.43 -4.68
N ILE A 241 -12.99 1.15 -4.35
CA ILE A 241 -12.59 0.61 -3.05
C ILE A 241 -11.69 -0.62 -3.25
N ASP A 242 -10.46 -0.55 -2.70
CA ASP A 242 -9.53 -1.68 -2.68
C ASP A 242 -9.36 -2.27 -1.27
N THR A 243 -9.57 -1.47 -0.22
CA THR A 243 -9.38 -1.88 1.19
C THR A 243 -10.71 -1.87 1.93
N TRP A 244 -10.97 -2.91 2.73
CA TRP A 244 -12.28 -3.18 3.31
C TRP A 244 -12.18 -3.39 4.82
N ASN A 245 -13.25 -3.02 5.54
CA ASN A 245 -13.40 -3.46 6.94
C ASN A 245 -13.64 -4.97 6.96
N ASP A 246 -13.20 -5.60 8.05
CA ASP A 246 -13.42 -7.01 8.33
C ASP A 246 -12.95 -7.98 7.24
N GLU A 247 -11.87 -7.59 6.49
CA GLU A 247 -11.24 -8.51 5.54
C GLU A 247 -10.92 -9.86 6.22
N PRO A 248 -11.33 -10.99 5.67
CA PRO A 248 -11.89 -11.21 4.33
C PRO A 248 -13.43 -11.15 4.24
N HIS A 249 -14.15 -10.86 5.30
CA HIS A 249 -15.63 -10.86 5.40
C HIS A 249 -16.21 -9.48 5.07
N ILE A 250 -16.02 -9.04 3.84
CA ILE A 250 -16.34 -7.68 3.39
C ILE A 250 -17.86 -7.40 3.33
N SER A 251 -18.24 -6.13 3.52
CA SER A 251 -19.64 -5.68 3.42
C SER A 251 -20.21 -5.88 2.01
N ARG A 252 -21.29 -6.64 1.90
CA ARG A 252 -22.04 -6.85 0.65
C ARG A 252 -22.71 -5.57 0.18
N ASP A 253 -23.19 -4.75 1.10
CA ASP A 253 -23.86 -3.47 0.79
C ASP A 253 -22.89 -2.50 0.10
N LEU A 254 -21.70 -2.29 0.70
CA LEU A 254 -20.71 -1.42 0.08
C LEU A 254 -20.19 -2.01 -1.24
N LEU A 255 -19.98 -3.33 -1.31
CA LEU A 255 -19.57 -3.99 -2.54
C LEU A 255 -20.57 -3.77 -3.68
N GLY A 256 -21.86 -3.82 -3.38
CA GLY A 256 -22.94 -3.53 -4.35
C GLY A 256 -22.95 -2.09 -4.84
N LEU A 257 -22.59 -1.13 -3.99
CA LEU A 257 -22.59 0.32 -4.28
C LEU A 257 -21.25 0.83 -4.83
N ALA A 258 -20.15 0.15 -4.57
CA ALA A 258 -18.85 0.50 -5.14
C ALA A 258 -18.89 0.36 -6.67
N SER A 259 -18.44 1.35 -7.41
CA SER A 259 -18.38 1.28 -8.86
C SER A 259 -17.31 0.33 -9.35
N LEU A 260 -16.16 0.36 -8.69
CA LEU A 260 -15.04 -0.57 -8.87
C LEU A 260 -14.57 -1.06 -7.50
N ALA A 261 -14.31 -2.36 -7.39
CA ALA A 261 -14.02 -3.04 -6.13
C ALA A 261 -13.02 -4.16 -6.34
N THR A 262 -11.98 -4.23 -5.50
CA THR A 262 -10.93 -5.26 -5.62
C THR A 262 -10.52 -5.80 -4.25
N PRO A 263 -9.95 -7.02 -4.18
CA PRO A 263 -9.64 -7.67 -2.92
C PRO A 263 -8.27 -7.26 -2.36
N HIS A 264 -8.07 -5.97 -2.14
CA HIS A 264 -6.85 -5.37 -1.56
C HIS A 264 -5.57 -5.70 -2.36
N ILE A 265 -5.62 -5.46 -3.67
CA ILE A 265 -4.57 -5.78 -4.64
C ILE A 265 -3.99 -4.55 -5.36
N ALA A 266 -4.36 -3.33 -4.97
CA ALA A 266 -3.90 -2.11 -5.64
C ALA A 266 -2.37 -2.05 -5.79
N GLY A 267 -1.63 -2.46 -4.77
CA GLY A 267 -0.16 -2.51 -4.79
C GLY A 267 0.46 -3.81 -5.31
N TYR A 268 -0.32 -4.77 -5.85
CA TYR A 268 0.16 -6.10 -6.19
C TYR A 268 0.74 -6.16 -7.60
N THR A 269 2.00 -5.74 -7.74
CA THR A 269 2.80 -5.84 -8.97
C THR A 269 4.04 -6.70 -8.75
N VAL A 270 4.57 -7.30 -9.81
CA VAL A 270 5.84 -8.06 -9.75
C VAL A 270 6.96 -7.17 -9.22
N GLN A 271 7.07 -5.96 -9.75
CA GLN A 271 8.09 -4.98 -9.37
C GLN A 271 7.92 -4.49 -7.93
N GLY A 272 6.68 -4.23 -7.50
CA GLY A 272 6.38 -3.83 -6.12
C GLY A 272 6.72 -4.93 -5.11
N LYS A 273 6.40 -6.19 -5.43
CA LYS A 273 6.78 -7.34 -4.58
C LYS A 273 8.29 -7.53 -4.53
N ALA A 274 8.97 -7.45 -5.69
CA ALA A 274 10.42 -7.53 -5.76
C ALA A 274 11.11 -6.40 -4.96
N ALA A 275 10.62 -5.17 -5.09
CA ALA A 275 11.12 -4.03 -4.33
C ALA A 275 10.88 -4.18 -2.81
N GLY A 276 9.75 -4.75 -2.41
CA GLY A 276 9.46 -5.05 -1.00
C GLY A 276 10.43 -6.06 -0.42
N THR A 277 10.68 -7.15 -1.12
CA THR A 277 11.68 -8.16 -0.71
C THR A 277 13.09 -7.58 -0.70
N ALA A 278 13.46 -6.82 -1.74
CA ALA A 278 14.77 -6.16 -1.78
C ALA A 278 14.99 -5.22 -0.60
N ALA A 279 13.96 -4.46 -0.19
CA ALA A 279 14.05 -3.58 0.97
C ALA A 279 14.32 -4.39 2.27
N ALA A 280 13.64 -5.51 2.46
CA ALA A 280 13.84 -6.38 3.62
C ALA A 280 15.24 -7.04 3.63
N VAL A 281 15.69 -7.56 2.49
CA VAL A 281 17.04 -8.15 2.35
C VAL A 281 18.12 -7.11 2.64
N ARG A 282 18.00 -5.91 2.06
CA ARG A 282 18.95 -4.81 2.30
C ARG A 282 18.95 -4.33 3.75
N ALA A 283 17.80 -4.35 4.42
CA ALA A 283 17.71 -4.00 5.83
C ALA A 283 18.49 -5.00 6.70
N VAL A 284 18.29 -6.29 6.44
CA VAL A 284 19.05 -7.36 7.11
C VAL A 284 20.55 -7.25 6.79
N SER A 285 20.89 -7.05 5.51
CA SER A 285 22.28 -6.88 5.07
C SER A 285 22.98 -5.78 5.82
N ARG A 286 22.40 -4.60 5.92
CA ARG A 286 22.99 -3.46 6.65
C ARG A 286 23.10 -3.70 8.15
N HIS A 287 22.11 -4.36 8.75
CA HIS A 287 22.11 -4.65 10.18
C HIS A 287 23.23 -5.62 10.58
N TYR A 288 23.45 -6.65 9.75
CA TYR A 288 24.46 -7.70 10.01
C TYR A 288 25.73 -7.57 9.14
N SER A 289 25.92 -6.45 8.46
CA SER A 289 27.09 -6.18 7.60
C SER A 289 27.32 -7.26 6.52
N MET A 290 26.26 -7.68 5.85
CA MET A 290 26.30 -8.63 4.73
C MET A 290 26.55 -7.91 3.41
N PRO A 291 27.05 -8.57 2.34
CA PRO A 291 27.33 -7.95 1.05
C PRO A 291 26.08 -7.90 0.11
N LEU A 292 24.93 -7.50 0.63
CA LEU A 292 23.65 -7.48 -0.10
C LEU A 292 22.94 -6.10 -0.07
N ASP A 293 23.67 -5.03 0.21
CA ASP A 293 23.10 -3.68 0.38
C ASP A 293 22.42 -3.14 -0.86
N ASP A 294 22.79 -3.60 -2.05
CA ASP A 294 22.21 -3.22 -3.33
C ASP A 294 21.43 -4.36 -4.00
N TRP A 295 21.20 -5.47 -3.26
CA TRP A 295 20.54 -6.64 -3.83
C TRP A 295 19.12 -6.31 -4.34
N TYR A 296 18.79 -6.86 -5.49
CA TYR A 296 17.46 -6.87 -6.08
C TYR A 296 17.25 -8.21 -6.78
N PRO A 297 16.04 -8.80 -6.79
CA PRO A 297 15.80 -10.08 -7.43
C PRO A 297 16.24 -10.07 -8.91
N PRO A 298 17.24 -10.89 -9.30
CA PRO A 298 17.83 -10.81 -10.64
C PRO A 298 16.85 -11.22 -11.76
N GLN A 299 15.82 -11.99 -11.43
CA GLN A 299 14.79 -12.43 -12.37
C GLN A 299 13.72 -11.37 -12.65
N VAL A 300 13.74 -10.23 -11.95
CA VAL A 300 12.75 -9.17 -12.12
C VAL A 300 13.41 -7.92 -12.67
N THR A 301 12.97 -7.47 -13.84
CA THR A 301 13.37 -6.17 -14.35
C THR A 301 12.73 -5.07 -13.52
N PRO A 302 13.50 -4.14 -12.91
CA PRO A 302 12.94 -3.01 -12.19
C PRO A 302 11.99 -2.20 -13.06
N GLY A 303 10.91 -1.71 -12.46
CA GLY A 303 9.96 -0.85 -13.17
C GLY A 303 10.64 0.43 -13.65
N LYS A 304 10.42 0.80 -14.91
CA LYS A 304 10.95 2.05 -15.49
C LYS A 304 9.80 3.05 -15.59
N PRO A 305 9.93 4.25 -14.98
CA PRO A 305 8.99 5.33 -15.22
C PRO A 305 8.96 5.70 -16.71
N ASP A 306 7.76 5.84 -17.27
CA ASP A 306 7.60 6.48 -18.58
C ASP A 306 7.13 7.94 -18.38
N PRO A 307 8.06 8.89 -18.33
CA PRO A 307 7.72 10.29 -18.13
C PRO A 307 7.03 10.92 -19.34
N SER A 308 6.94 10.24 -20.45
CA SER A 308 6.32 10.73 -21.69
C SER A 308 4.91 10.19 -21.94
N ILE A 309 4.42 9.26 -21.10
CA ILE A 309 3.11 8.67 -21.32
C ILE A 309 1.99 9.71 -21.16
N GLY A 310 1.15 9.84 -22.18
CA GLY A 310 -0.08 10.65 -22.13
C GLY A 310 -1.30 9.85 -21.76
N TRP A 311 -2.38 10.56 -21.41
CA TRP A 311 -3.65 9.96 -21.00
C TRP A 311 -4.22 8.96 -22.00
N GLU A 312 -4.26 9.31 -23.29
CA GLU A 312 -4.86 8.47 -24.34
C GLU A 312 -4.12 7.12 -24.45
N ARG A 313 -2.78 7.15 -24.50
CA ARG A 313 -1.96 5.94 -24.54
C ARG A 313 -2.13 5.10 -23.27
N MET A 314 -2.10 5.74 -22.11
CA MET A 314 -2.29 5.07 -20.82
C MET A 314 -3.67 4.42 -20.75
N SER A 315 -4.74 5.18 -20.97
CA SER A 315 -6.11 4.71 -20.78
C SER A 315 -6.52 3.62 -21.78
N SER A 316 -6.00 3.66 -23.01
CA SER A 316 -6.26 2.63 -24.03
C SER A 316 -5.48 1.34 -23.80
N ALA A 317 -4.25 1.43 -23.28
CA ALA A 317 -3.40 0.28 -23.04
C ALA A 317 -3.70 -0.43 -21.70
N MET A 318 -4.13 0.34 -20.69
CA MET A 318 -4.28 -0.14 -19.30
C MET A 318 -5.08 -1.44 -19.15
N PRO A 319 -6.22 -1.67 -19.83
CA PRO A 319 -6.98 -2.92 -19.67
C PRO A 319 -6.19 -4.19 -20.03
N ARG A 320 -5.13 -4.09 -20.82
CA ARG A 320 -4.24 -5.22 -21.15
C ARG A 320 -3.27 -5.56 -20.03
N TYR A 321 -2.97 -4.59 -19.16
CA TYR A 321 -2.08 -4.76 -18.01
C TYR A 321 -2.84 -5.02 -16.72
N PHE A 322 -3.99 -4.36 -16.58
CA PHE A 322 -4.87 -4.49 -15.44
C PHE A 322 -6.33 -4.17 -15.80
N ASP A 323 -7.13 -5.22 -15.93
CA ASP A 323 -8.58 -5.10 -16.14
C ASP A 323 -9.31 -5.04 -14.79
N ILE A 324 -9.44 -3.83 -14.27
CA ILE A 324 -10.09 -3.58 -12.98
C ILE A 324 -11.60 -3.92 -13.00
N GLU A 325 -12.24 -3.83 -14.16
CA GLU A 325 -13.66 -4.16 -14.33
C GLU A 325 -13.88 -5.68 -14.22
N ALA A 326 -12.98 -6.48 -14.80
CA ALA A 326 -12.99 -7.94 -14.65
C ALA A 326 -12.72 -8.34 -13.18
N GLU A 327 -11.76 -7.71 -12.49
CA GLU A 327 -11.50 -7.99 -11.07
C GLU A 327 -12.72 -7.61 -10.20
N THR A 328 -13.37 -6.48 -10.48
CA THR A 328 -14.60 -6.06 -9.80
C THR A 328 -15.72 -7.06 -10.00
N SER A 329 -15.92 -7.52 -11.23
CA SER A 329 -16.96 -8.50 -11.57
C SER A 329 -16.73 -9.84 -10.86
N ARG A 330 -15.48 -10.28 -10.79
CA ARG A 330 -15.08 -11.50 -10.09
C ARG A 330 -15.35 -11.41 -8.59
N LEU A 331 -14.95 -10.29 -7.95
CA LEU A 331 -15.16 -10.07 -6.52
C LEU A 331 -16.67 -10.01 -6.19
N ARG A 332 -17.46 -9.37 -7.03
CA ARG A 332 -18.92 -9.30 -6.84
C ARG A 332 -19.60 -10.66 -6.97
N ALA A 333 -19.16 -11.47 -7.92
CA ALA A 333 -19.71 -12.82 -8.13
C ALA A 333 -19.38 -13.76 -6.97
N HIS A 334 -18.21 -13.63 -6.37
CA HIS A 334 -17.68 -14.55 -5.35
C HIS A 334 -16.98 -13.82 -4.20
N PRO A 335 -17.66 -12.94 -3.46
CA PRO A 335 -17.04 -12.19 -2.37
C PRO A 335 -16.60 -13.07 -1.20
N GLU A 336 -17.13 -14.29 -1.05
CA GLU A 336 -16.65 -15.31 -0.11
C GLU A 336 -15.24 -15.82 -0.43
N LEU A 337 -14.78 -15.65 -1.66
CA LEU A 337 -13.44 -16.03 -2.11
C LEU A 337 -12.42 -14.87 -2.00
N PHE A 338 -12.74 -13.79 -1.27
CA PHE A 338 -11.88 -12.60 -1.13
C PHE A 338 -10.42 -12.97 -0.81
N GLU A 339 -10.22 -13.76 0.25
CA GLU A 339 -8.88 -14.15 0.68
C GLU A 339 -8.17 -15.03 -0.36
N THR A 340 -8.90 -15.95 -0.99
CA THR A 340 -8.38 -16.82 -2.06
C THR A 340 -7.96 -15.99 -3.28
N MET A 341 -8.79 -15.02 -3.69
CA MET A 341 -8.47 -14.11 -4.80
C MET A 341 -7.23 -13.27 -4.50
N ARG A 342 -7.12 -12.76 -3.27
CA ARG A 342 -5.97 -11.96 -2.83
C ARG A 342 -4.68 -12.77 -2.77
N ASN A 343 -4.72 -13.96 -2.16
CA ASN A 343 -3.55 -14.81 -1.98
C ASN A 343 -3.04 -15.42 -3.29
N ASN A 344 -3.95 -15.80 -4.19
CA ASN A 344 -3.63 -16.41 -5.49
C ASN A 344 -3.57 -15.38 -6.62
N TYR A 345 -3.58 -14.06 -6.29
CA TYR A 345 -3.52 -13.02 -7.31
C TYR A 345 -2.22 -13.12 -8.10
N ARG A 346 -2.35 -13.28 -9.42
CA ARG A 346 -1.22 -13.25 -10.34
C ARG A 346 -0.72 -11.80 -10.45
N TYR A 347 0.43 -11.52 -9.87
CA TYR A 347 1.01 -10.17 -9.88
C TYR A 347 1.13 -9.63 -11.31
N ARG A 348 0.55 -8.46 -11.54
CA ARG A 348 0.67 -7.76 -12.81
C ARG A 348 2.04 -7.09 -12.94
N ASN A 349 2.51 -6.90 -14.17
CA ASN A 349 3.68 -6.06 -14.42
C ASN A 349 3.31 -4.58 -14.41
N GLU A 350 4.22 -3.75 -13.95
CA GLU A 350 4.10 -2.31 -14.09
C GLU A 350 4.29 -1.91 -15.55
N PHE A 351 3.40 -1.00 -16.01
CA PHE A 351 3.36 -0.57 -17.41
C PHE A 351 4.12 0.75 -17.63
N PHE A 352 4.01 1.71 -16.68
CA PHE A 352 4.62 3.04 -16.78
C PHE A 352 5.14 3.55 -15.44
#